data_dfe5fa65a708052cf0a5188b164c8926
#
_entry.id   dfe5fa65a708052cf0a5188b164c8926
#
_cell.length_a   1.000
_cell.length_b   1.000
_cell.length_c   1.000
_cell.angle_alpha   90.00
_cell.angle_beta   90.00
_cell.angle_gamma   90.00
#
_symmetry.space_group_name_H-M   'P 1'
#
loop_
_entity.id
_entity.type
_entity.pdbx_description
1 polymer ?
#
loop_
_entity_poly.entity_id
_entity_poly.type
_entity_poly.pdbx_seq_one_letter_code
_entity_poly.pdbx_strand_id
1 'polypeptide(L)'
;MDADLYQVIYIVTFFSHFGAVRYKQLCQQQGVSCRMMPVPRSLSSSCGTCVRCEDRYLPPDGPCFDEIEQIAAWDGQQYTTVYHTDAQED
;
A
#
# COMPACT_ATOMS: atom_id res chain seq x y z
N MET A 1 -16.09 21.33 -6.36
CA MET A 1 -15.93 20.76 -5.65
C MET A 1 -14.72 20.42 -5.20
N ASP A 2 -14.58 20.17 -4.27
CA ASP A 2 -13.40 20.02 -3.60
C ASP A 2 -12.88 18.66 -3.50
N ALA A 3 -13.40 17.75 -4.23
CA ALA A 3 -12.97 16.37 -4.10
C ALA A 3 -11.51 16.19 -4.38
N ASP A 4 -10.97 16.99 -5.29
CA ASP A 4 -9.56 16.84 -5.62
C ASP A 4 -8.65 17.27 -4.50
N LEU A 5 -9.13 18.05 -3.58
CA LEU A 5 -8.29 18.53 -2.51
C LEU A 5 -8.13 17.47 -1.44
N TYR A 6 -8.93 16.43 -1.50
CA TYR A 6 -8.90 15.42 -0.46
C TYR A 6 -8.53 14.06 -1.01
N GLN A 7 -7.73 14.05 -2.07
CA GLN A 7 -7.28 12.79 -2.59
C GLN A 7 -6.49 12.05 -1.53
N VAL A 8 -6.82 10.83 -1.30
CA VAL A 8 -6.15 10.02 -0.28
C VAL A 8 -5.11 9.17 -0.97
N ILE A 9 -3.92 9.14 -0.40
CA ILE A 9 -2.84 8.32 -0.92
C ILE A 9 -2.66 7.15 0.03
N TYR A 10 -2.59 5.95 -0.51
CA TYR A 10 -2.35 4.76 0.29
C TYR A 10 -0.99 4.20 -0.05
N ILE A 11 -0.24 3.84 0.96
CA ILE A 11 1.06 3.21 0.78
C ILE A 11 0.94 1.78 1.28
N VAL A 12 1.14 0.83 0.38
CA VAL A 12 1.04 -0.58 0.72
C VAL A 12 2.44 -1.15 0.76
N THR A 13 2.85 -1.67 1.90
CA THR A 13 4.18 -2.26 2.05
C THR A 13 4.08 -3.77 2.05
N PHE A 14 5.17 -4.42 1.73
CA PHE A 14 5.17 -5.86 1.51
C PHE A 14 6.34 -6.53 2.20
N PHE A 15 6.22 -7.83 2.39
CA PHE A 15 7.33 -8.58 2.98
C PHE A 15 8.44 -8.83 1.95
N SER A 16 8.12 -8.80 0.66
CA SER A 16 9.11 -9.00 -0.37
C SER A 16 8.83 -8.13 -1.57
N HIS A 17 9.87 -7.89 -2.36
CA HIS A 17 9.73 -7.12 -3.59
C HIS A 17 8.76 -7.80 -4.56
N PHE A 18 8.75 -9.13 -4.56
CA PHE A 18 7.87 -9.88 -5.43
C PHE A 18 6.41 -9.55 -5.12
N GLY A 19 6.07 -9.42 -3.86
CA GLY A 19 4.70 -9.07 -3.48
C GLY A 19 4.31 -7.70 -4.01
N ALA A 20 5.23 -6.75 -3.99
CA ALA A 20 4.94 -5.42 -4.51
C ALA A 20 4.67 -5.45 -5.99
N VAL A 21 5.47 -6.21 -6.75
CA VAL A 21 5.28 -6.31 -8.19
C VAL A 21 3.92 -6.93 -8.50
N ARG A 22 3.58 -7.98 -7.78
CA ARG A 22 2.33 -8.67 -8.02
C ARG A 22 1.12 -7.79 -7.68
N TYR A 23 1.22 -7.07 -6.59
CA TYR A 23 0.14 -6.17 -6.18
C TYR A 23 -0.06 -5.08 -7.22
N LYS A 24 1.03 -4.52 -7.73
CA LYS A 24 0.94 -3.51 -8.75
C LYS A 24 0.22 -4.03 -9.99
N GLN A 25 0.55 -5.26 -10.40
CA GLN A 25 -0.10 -5.85 -11.55
C GLN A 25 -1.60 -6.01 -11.33
N LEU A 26 -2.00 -6.45 -10.14
CA LEU A 26 -3.41 -6.60 -9.83
C LEU A 26 -4.12 -5.26 -9.81
N CYS A 27 -3.48 -4.22 -9.29
CA CYS A 27 -4.07 -2.90 -9.31
C CYS A 27 -4.31 -2.43 -10.75
N GLN A 28 -3.35 -2.66 -11.61
CA GLN A 28 -3.51 -2.26 -13.00
C GLN A 28 -4.66 -2.99 -13.66
N GLN A 29 -4.83 -4.26 -13.34
CA GLN A 29 -5.92 -5.03 -13.90
C GLN A 29 -7.27 -4.52 -13.43
N GLN A 30 -7.34 -3.94 -12.25
CA GLN A 30 -8.58 -3.47 -11.70
C GLN A 30 -8.78 -1.97 -11.82
N GLY A 31 -7.92 -1.30 -12.55
CA GLY A 31 -8.08 0.13 -12.76
C GLY A 31 -7.71 1.00 -11.59
N VAL A 32 -6.93 0.49 -10.66
CA VAL A 32 -6.46 1.27 -9.52
C VAL A 32 -5.18 1.99 -9.92
N SER A 33 -5.18 3.31 -9.78
CA SER A 33 -4.01 4.09 -10.13
C SER A 33 -2.93 3.83 -9.09
N CYS A 34 -1.78 3.35 -9.52
CA CYS A 34 -0.72 2.99 -8.60
C CYS A 34 0.65 3.04 -9.24
N ARG A 35 1.67 3.04 -8.40
CA ARG A 35 3.03 2.90 -8.89
C ARG A 35 3.93 2.38 -7.77
N MET A 36 5.04 1.76 -8.12
CA MET A 36 6.00 1.29 -7.14
C MET A 36 6.96 2.40 -6.81
N MET A 37 7.44 2.43 -5.57
CA MET A 37 8.39 3.44 -5.14
C MET A 37 9.08 2.95 -3.87
N PRO A 38 10.17 3.60 -3.47
CA PRO A 38 10.80 3.26 -2.19
C PRO A 38 9.87 3.60 -1.04
N VAL A 39 9.95 2.84 0.04
CA VAL A 39 9.12 3.10 1.20
C VAL A 39 9.54 4.42 1.85
N PRO A 40 8.59 5.31 2.16
CA PRO A 40 8.91 6.56 2.82
C PRO A 40 9.59 6.34 4.15
N ARG A 41 10.50 7.25 4.52
CA ARG A 41 11.24 7.10 5.76
C ARG A 41 10.39 6.97 6.99
N SER A 42 9.23 7.59 7.01
CA SER A 42 8.38 7.54 8.19
C SER A 42 7.64 6.22 8.34
N LEU A 43 7.77 5.32 7.38
CA LEU A 43 7.15 4.01 7.49
C LEU A 43 8.25 2.94 7.53
N SER A 44 7.97 1.86 8.23
CA SER A 44 8.88 0.73 8.29
C SER A 44 8.40 -0.33 7.33
N SER A 45 9.32 -1.04 6.72
CA SER A 45 8.94 -2.13 5.84
C SER A 45 10.07 -3.14 5.75
N SER A 46 9.70 -4.38 5.59
CA SER A 46 10.68 -5.45 5.47
C SER A 46 11.43 -5.41 4.17
N CYS A 47 10.82 -4.93 3.08
CA CYS A 47 11.50 -5.00 1.82
C CYS A 47 11.92 -3.68 1.21
N GLY A 48 11.53 -2.59 1.72
CA GLY A 48 11.99 -1.30 1.19
C GLY A 48 11.28 -0.81 -0.07
N THR A 49 10.39 -1.60 -0.64
CA THR A 49 9.62 -1.21 -1.83
C THR A 49 8.15 -1.24 -1.48
N CYS A 50 7.41 -0.24 -1.91
CA CYS A 50 5.99 -0.19 -1.67
C CYS A 50 5.23 0.16 -2.94
N VAL A 51 3.90 0.06 -2.88
CA VAL A 51 3.03 0.49 -3.97
C VAL A 51 2.22 1.67 -3.46
N ARG A 52 2.26 2.77 -4.21
CA ARG A 52 1.49 3.95 -3.86
C ARG A 52 0.21 3.93 -4.68
N CYS A 53 -0.92 3.93 -4.02
CA CYS A 53 -2.23 3.93 -4.67
C CYS A 53 -2.93 5.25 -4.43
N GLU A 54 -3.68 5.71 -5.43
CA GLU A 54 -4.41 6.97 -5.32
C GLU A 54 -5.90 6.68 -5.20
N ASP A 55 -6.51 7.27 -4.19
CA ASP A 55 -7.95 7.20 -3.94
C ASP A 55 -8.48 5.86 -3.46
N ARG A 56 -7.88 4.77 -3.77
CA ARG A 56 -8.31 3.47 -3.27
C ARG A 56 -7.19 2.46 -3.42
N TYR A 57 -7.34 1.34 -2.77
CA TYR A 57 -6.36 0.26 -2.80
C TYR A 57 -7.10 -1.06 -2.84
N LEU A 58 -6.38 -2.12 -3.20
CA LEU A 58 -7.00 -3.45 -3.17
C LEU A 58 -6.95 -3.98 -1.74
N PRO A 59 -8.03 -4.59 -1.27
CA PRO A 59 -8.09 -5.04 0.12
C PRO A 59 -7.08 -6.15 0.41
N PRO A 60 -6.67 -6.28 1.65
CA PRO A 60 -5.66 -7.28 2.01
C PRO A 60 -6.19 -8.71 2.04
N ASP A 61 -7.41 -8.93 1.64
CA ASP A 61 -7.94 -10.28 1.59
C ASP A 61 -7.96 -10.81 0.17
N GLY A 62 -7.20 -10.22 -0.73
CA GLY A 62 -7.13 -10.67 -2.11
C GLY A 62 -5.98 -11.63 -2.35
N PRO A 63 -5.63 -11.83 -3.60
CA PRO A 63 -4.60 -12.81 -3.97
C PRO A 63 -3.22 -12.54 -3.40
N CYS A 64 -2.93 -11.31 -3.01
CA CYS A 64 -1.63 -10.98 -2.44
C CYS A 64 -1.70 -10.81 -0.94
N PHE A 65 -2.75 -11.32 -0.33
CA PHE A 65 -2.96 -11.13 1.10
C PHE A 65 -1.73 -11.47 1.93
N ASP A 66 -1.10 -12.58 1.63
CA ASP A 66 0.03 -13.03 2.43
C ASP A 66 1.28 -12.18 2.25
N GLU A 67 1.34 -11.42 1.19
CA GLU A 67 2.51 -10.60 0.94
C GLU A 67 2.38 -9.19 1.50
N ILE A 68 1.19 -8.77 1.87
CA ILE A 68 0.97 -7.42 2.34
C ILE A 68 1.34 -7.31 3.80
N GLU A 69 2.25 -6.39 4.09
CA GLU A 69 2.68 -6.16 5.45
C GLU A 69 1.86 -5.07 6.13
N GLN A 70 1.63 -3.96 5.45
CA GLN A 70 0.95 -2.84 6.04
C GLN A 70 0.31 -1.96 4.97
N ILE A 71 -0.80 -1.35 5.28
CA ILE A 71 -1.39 -0.34 4.43
C ILE A 71 -1.55 0.92 5.27
N ALA A 72 -1.00 2.02 4.81
CA ALA A 72 -1.07 3.29 5.51
C ALA A 72 -1.71 4.34 4.63
N ALA A 73 -2.55 5.17 5.20
CA ALA A 73 -3.19 6.25 4.48
C ALA A 73 -2.48 7.56 4.80
N TRP A 74 -2.20 8.35 3.78
CA TRP A 74 -1.55 9.65 3.93
C TRP A 74 -2.59 10.73 3.77
N ASP A 75 -2.73 11.57 4.78
CA ASP A 75 -3.75 12.60 4.75
C ASP A 75 -3.21 14.00 4.46
N GLY A 76 -1.97 14.08 4.03
CA GLY A 76 -1.34 15.37 3.75
C GLY A 76 -0.41 15.82 4.86
N GLN A 77 -0.48 15.19 6.01
CA GLN A 77 0.37 15.53 7.13
C GLN A 77 1.00 14.34 7.80
N GLN A 78 0.30 13.24 7.87
CA GLN A 78 0.83 12.07 8.54
C GLN A 78 0.22 10.82 7.97
N TYR A 79 0.85 9.68 8.25
CA TYR A 79 0.35 8.38 7.85
C TYR A 79 -0.47 7.78 8.98
N THR A 80 -1.57 7.15 8.62
CA THR A 80 -2.40 6.43 9.57
C THR A 80 -2.49 4.99 9.10
N THR A 81 -2.17 4.04 9.97
CA THR A 81 -2.22 2.64 9.59
C THR A 81 -3.66 2.19 9.42
N VAL A 82 -3.96 1.69 8.23
CA VAL A 82 -5.27 1.14 7.93
C VAL A 82 -5.28 -0.35 8.16
N TYR A 83 -4.17 -1.01 7.90
CA TYR A 83 -4.05 -2.45 8.05
C TYR A 83 -2.62 -2.81 8.40
N HIS A 84 -2.45 -3.74 9.30
CA HIS A 84 -1.11 -4.24 9.64
C HIS A 84 -1.26 -5.69 10.03
N THR A 85 -0.46 -6.54 9.40
CA THR A 85 -0.52 -7.95 9.72
C THR A 85 0.33 -8.27 10.92
N ASP A 86 -0.13 -9.26 11.71
CA ASP A 86 0.65 -9.70 12.84
C ASP A 86 1.28 -11.02 12.53
N ALA A 87 1.39 -11.36 11.30
CA ALA A 87 1.83 -12.70 10.95
C ALA A 87 3.19 -13.05 11.48
N GLN A 88 3.96 -12.04 11.78
CA GLN A 88 5.24 -12.38 12.23
C GLN A 88 5.30 -12.87 13.59
N GLU A 89 4.33 -12.85 14.35
CA GLU A 89 4.46 -13.28 15.63
C GLU A 89 4.40 -14.59 15.73
N ASP A 90 4.71 -15.26 15.82
CA ASP A 90 4.82 -16.55 15.99
C ASP A 90 4.96 -17.04 16.77
#